data_84f9684152f88e3ecae2231926c4b636
#
_entry.id   84f9684152f88e3ecae2231926c4b636
#
_cell.length_a   1.000
_cell.length_b   1.000
_cell.length_c   1.000
_cell.angle_alpha   90.00
_cell.angle_beta   90.00
_cell.angle_gamma   90.00
#
_symmetry.space_group_name_H-M   'P 1'
#
loop_
_entity.id
_entity.type
_entity.pdbx_description
1 polymer ?
#
loop_
_entity_poly.entity_id
_entity_poly.type
_entity_poly.pdbx_seq_one_letter_code
_entity_poly.pdbx_strand_id
1 'polypeptide(L)'
;MHAVVLSVTINDFEQALPDLRERVVPQVKQAPGFAAGYWVALDGNQRGRAVITFESEDAARQAAGMIEQAADTGVTVESVEIGEVVAQA
;
A
#
# COMPACT_ATOMS: atom_id res chain seq x y z
N MET A 1 10.32 -12.78 4.53
CA MET A 1 9.18 -11.98 4.05
C MET A 1 9.43 -10.52 4.36
N HIS A 2 9.17 -9.66 3.41
CA HIS A 2 9.35 -8.21 3.57
C HIS A 2 8.05 -7.49 3.34
N ALA A 3 7.87 -6.33 3.97
CA ALA A 3 6.67 -5.54 3.86
C ALA A 3 6.98 -4.15 3.31
N VAL A 4 6.04 -3.63 2.53
CA VAL A 4 5.99 -2.21 2.19
C VAL A 4 5.02 -1.56 3.18
N VAL A 5 5.50 -0.57 3.92
CA VAL A 5 4.69 0.18 4.88
C VAL A 5 4.46 1.56 4.29
N LEU A 6 3.21 1.87 4.03
CA LEU A 6 2.79 3.05 3.30
C LEU A 6 2.00 3.98 4.22
N SER A 7 2.35 5.27 4.18
CA SER A 7 1.61 6.31 4.89
C SER A 7 1.08 7.31 3.88
N VAL A 8 -0.20 7.60 3.94
CA VAL A 8 -0.83 8.53 3.00
C VAL A 8 -1.74 9.51 3.73
N THR A 9 -1.93 10.69 3.14
CA THR A 9 -3.00 11.60 3.47
C THR A 9 -4.14 11.38 2.48
N ILE A 10 -5.35 11.19 2.98
CA ILE A 10 -6.52 11.00 2.15
C ILE A 10 -7.17 12.35 1.93
N ASN A 11 -7.08 12.87 0.71
CA ASN A 11 -7.63 14.18 0.36
C ASN A 11 -9.11 14.09 0.01
N ASP A 12 -9.53 12.97 -0.58
CA ASP A 12 -10.91 12.72 -0.98
C ASP A 12 -11.20 11.24 -0.82
N PHE A 13 -11.76 10.88 0.32
CA PHE A 13 -12.02 9.48 0.66
C PHE A 13 -13.03 8.84 -0.30
N GLU A 14 -14.07 9.59 -0.69
CA GLU A 14 -15.10 9.06 -1.58
C GLU A 14 -14.54 8.72 -2.97
N GLN A 15 -13.55 9.47 -3.43
CA GLN A 15 -12.88 9.19 -4.68
C GLN A 15 -11.79 8.11 -4.51
N ALA A 16 -11.06 8.15 -3.40
CA ALA A 16 -9.94 7.26 -3.17
C ALA A 16 -10.38 5.82 -2.96
N LEU A 17 -11.50 5.59 -2.25
CA LEU A 17 -11.91 4.25 -1.87
C LEU A 17 -12.27 3.37 -3.07
N PRO A 18 -13.11 3.83 -4.04
CA PRO A 18 -13.37 3.02 -5.22
C PRO A 18 -12.11 2.75 -6.04
N ASP A 19 -11.23 3.76 -6.18
CA ASP A 19 -9.98 3.58 -6.92
C ASP A 19 -9.10 2.55 -6.25
N LEU A 20 -9.00 2.57 -4.93
CA LEU A 20 -8.24 1.58 -4.18
C LEU A 20 -8.76 0.17 -4.44
N ARG A 21 -10.06 -0.04 -4.28
CA ARG A 21 -10.68 -1.36 -4.42
C ARG A 21 -10.68 -1.89 -5.84
N GLU A 22 -10.85 -1.03 -6.82
CA GLU A 22 -11.04 -1.45 -8.21
C GLU A 22 -9.76 -1.44 -9.03
N ARG A 23 -8.79 -0.60 -8.68
CA ARG A 23 -7.55 -0.44 -9.44
C ARG A 23 -6.32 -0.85 -8.65
N VAL A 24 -6.12 -0.27 -7.47
CA VAL A 24 -4.87 -0.45 -6.71
C VAL A 24 -4.74 -1.87 -6.18
N VAL A 25 -5.74 -2.36 -5.47
CA VAL A 25 -5.70 -3.69 -4.87
C VAL A 25 -5.54 -4.79 -5.92
N PRO A 26 -6.30 -4.79 -7.03
CA PRO A 26 -6.08 -5.80 -8.08
C PRO A 26 -4.68 -5.76 -8.69
N GLN A 27 -4.10 -4.57 -8.89
CA GLN A 27 -2.73 -4.45 -9.41
C GLN A 27 -1.70 -4.98 -8.43
N VAL A 28 -1.84 -4.65 -7.15
CA VAL A 28 -0.92 -5.10 -6.12
C VAL A 28 -0.99 -6.62 -5.98
N LYS A 29 -2.17 -7.20 -6.05
CA LYS A 29 -2.33 -8.66 -5.98
C LYS A 29 -1.61 -9.40 -7.12
N GLN A 30 -1.41 -8.76 -8.25
CA GLN A 30 -0.71 -9.34 -9.39
C GLN A 30 0.80 -9.15 -9.33
N ALA A 31 1.30 -8.37 -8.38
CA ALA A 31 2.74 -8.14 -8.25
C ALA A 31 3.46 -9.44 -7.88
N PRO A 32 4.64 -9.71 -8.48
CA PRO A 32 5.40 -10.91 -8.15
C PRO A 32 5.72 -10.97 -6.67
N GLY A 33 5.50 -12.13 -6.06
CA GLY A 33 5.81 -12.35 -4.65
C GLY A 33 4.79 -11.80 -3.67
N PHE A 34 3.67 -11.28 -4.13
CA PHE A 34 2.62 -10.77 -3.24
C PHE A 34 2.15 -11.87 -2.28
N ALA A 35 2.04 -11.53 -0.99
CA ALA A 35 1.55 -12.45 0.03
C ALA A 35 0.24 -11.98 0.65
N ALA A 36 0.21 -10.78 1.22
CA ALA A 36 -1.01 -10.22 1.83
C ALA A 36 -0.91 -8.70 1.88
N GLY A 37 -2.04 -8.04 2.07
CA GLY A 37 -2.05 -6.60 2.19
C GLY A 37 -3.26 -6.12 2.98
N TYR A 38 -3.06 -5.04 3.73
CA TYR A 38 -4.11 -4.38 4.51
C TYR A 38 -4.00 -2.89 4.32
N TRP A 39 -5.13 -2.27 4.01
CA TRP A 39 -5.24 -0.82 3.86
C TRP A 39 -6.19 -0.32 4.93
N VAL A 40 -5.73 0.59 5.78
CA VAL A 40 -6.45 1.04 6.96
C VAL A 40 -6.68 2.54 6.87
N ALA A 41 -7.91 2.97 7.07
CA ALA A 41 -8.24 4.39 7.15
C ALA A 41 -8.24 4.83 8.62
N LEU A 42 -7.59 5.96 8.88
CA LEU A 42 -7.40 6.51 10.22
C LEU A 42 -7.94 7.94 10.27
N ASP A 43 -8.16 8.45 11.49
CA ASP A 43 -8.55 9.85 11.73
C ASP A 43 -9.78 10.25 10.92
N GLY A 44 -10.85 9.48 11.02
CA GLY A 44 -12.09 9.80 10.30
C GLY A 44 -11.89 9.83 8.79
N ASN A 45 -11.06 8.91 8.27
CA ASN A 45 -10.76 8.75 6.85
C ASN A 45 -9.91 9.88 6.26
N GLN A 46 -9.14 10.58 7.10
CA GLN A 46 -8.23 11.63 6.64
C GLN A 46 -6.81 11.13 6.40
N ARG A 47 -6.42 10.03 7.05
CA ARG A 47 -5.11 9.41 6.87
C ARG A 47 -5.28 7.95 6.55
N GLY A 48 -4.29 7.39 5.86
CA GLY A 48 -4.28 5.96 5.54
C GLY A 48 -2.94 5.34 5.85
N ARG A 49 -2.97 4.08 6.22
CA ARG A 49 -1.78 3.23 6.36
C ARG A 49 -2.02 1.95 5.61
N ALA A 50 -0.97 1.43 5.00
CA ALA A 50 -1.03 0.14 4.35
C ALA A 50 0.18 -0.68 4.74
N VAL A 51 -0.02 -1.98 4.94
CA VAL A 51 1.05 -2.94 5.14
C VAL A 51 0.83 -4.03 4.10
N ILE A 52 1.76 -4.14 3.16
CA ILE A 52 1.65 -5.07 2.05
C ILE A 52 2.89 -5.98 2.11
N THR A 53 2.68 -7.28 2.24
CA THR A 53 3.78 -8.23 2.43
C THR A 53 4.09 -8.97 1.13
N PHE A 54 5.38 -9.23 0.94
CA PHE A 54 5.93 -9.93 -0.22
C PHE A 54 6.90 -11.00 0.24
N GLU A 55 7.11 -12.01 -0.60
CA GLU A 55 7.96 -13.15 -0.27
C GLU A 55 9.43 -12.78 -0.16
N SER A 56 9.89 -11.73 -0.84
CA SER A 56 11.29 -11.32 -0.85
C SER A 56 11.42 -9.80 -0.76
N GLU A 57 12.62 -9.36 -0.41
CA GLU A 57 12.94 -7.94 -0.39
C GLU A 57 12.87 -7.32 -1.78
N ASP A 58 13.35 -8.04 -2.79
CA ASP A 58 13.32 -7.54 -4.17
C ASP A 58 11.89 -7.32 -4.65
N ALA A 59 10.97 -8.25 -4.33
CA ALA A 59 9.56 -8.09 -4.68
C ALA A 59 8.96 -6.87 -3.99
N ALA A 60 9.29 -6.66 -2.72
CA ALA A 60 8.82 -5.49 -1.97
C ALA A 60 9.35 -4.19 -2.57
N ARG A 61 10.62 -4.15 -2.98
CA ARG A 61 11.21 -2.96 -3.59
C ARG A 61 10.56 -2.62 -4.93
N GLN A 62 10.28 -3.62 -5.76
CA GLN A 62 9.59 -3.40 -7.03
C GLN A 62 8.19 -2.86 -6.82
N ALA A 63 7.46 -3.42 -5.87
CA ALA A 63 6.11 -2.98 -5.56
C ALA A 63 6.12 -1.55 -5.01
N ALA A 64 7.07 -1.20 -4.15
CA ALA A 64 7.18 0.15 -3.60
C ALA A 64 7.38 1.18 -4.71
N GLY A 65 8.21 0.87 -5.70
CA GLY A 65 8.41 1.77 -6.84
C GLY A 65 7.14 1.98 -7.65
N MET A 66 6.37 0.92 -7.86
CA MET A 66 5.07 1.02 -8.56
C MET A 66 4.07 1.86 -7.77
N ILE A 67 4.01 1.67 -6.46
CA ILE A 67 3.10 2.40 -5.59
C ILE A 67 3.42 3.89 -5.60
N GLU A 68 4.70 4.26 -5.52
CA GLU A 68 5.11 5.66 -5.55
C GLU A 68 4.69 6.36 -6.84
N GLN A 69 4.70 5.64 -7.96
CA GLN A 69 4.35 6.20 -9.27
C GLN A 69 2.84 6.27 -9.49
N ALA A 70 2.07 5.42 -8.83
CA ALA A 70 0.64 5.26 -9.12
C ALA A 70 -0.28 6.06 -8.20
N ALA A 71 0.25 6.68 -7.16
CA ALA A 71 -0.56 7.23 -6.08
C ALA A 71 -0.90 8.70 -6.34
N ASP A 72 -2.07 8.96 -6.88
CA ASP A 72 -2.53 10.34 -7.01
C ASP A 72 -4.04 10.53 -6.95
N THR A 73 -4.84 9.48 -7.00
CA THR A 73 -6.29 9.63 -7.01
C THR A 73 -6.84 9.79 -5.60
N GLY A 74 -7.03 11.03 -5.18
CA GLY A 74 -7.60 11.35 -3.88
C GLY A 74 -6.67 11.12 -2.70
N VAL A 75 -5.40 10.79 -2.93
CA VAL A 75 -4.43 10.57 -1.84
C VAL A 75 -3.10 11.22 -2.16
N THR A 76 -2.37 11.57 -1.09
CA THR A 76 -0.98 12.03 -1.17
C THR A 76 -0.12 11.05 -0.40
N VAL A 77 0.88 10.46 -1.05
CA VAL A 77 1.81 9.53 -0.38
C VAL A 77 2.80 10.34 0.46
N GLU A 78 2.79 10.07 1.76
CA GLU A 78 3.68 10.75 2.71
C GLU A 78 5.00 9.99 2.88
N SER A 79 4.93 8.66 2.96
CA SER A 79 6.12 7.84 3.08
C SER A 79 5.89 6.44 2.55
N VAL A 80 6.96 5.84 2.04
CA VAL A 80 6.99 4.44 1.63
C VAL A 80 8.25 3.83 2.23
N GLU A 81 8.08 2.84 3.09
CA GLU A 81 9.21 2.19 3.75
C GLU A 81 9.16 0.69 3.51
N ILE A 82 10.33 0.06 3.51
CA ILE A 82 10.43 -1.39 3.34
C ILE A 82 11.13 -1.95 4.58
N GLY A 83 10.54 -2.98 5.16
CA GLY A 83 11.11 -3.62 6.32
C GLY A 83 10.92 -5.12 6.31
N GLU A 84 11.68 -5.82 7.12
CA GLU A 84 11.52 -7.25 7.30
C GLU A 84 10.35 -7.54 8.22
N VAL A 85 9.51 -8.52 7.84
CA VAL A 85 8.43 -8.98 8.73
C VAL A 85 9.06 -9.85 9.80
N VAL A 86 9.00 -9.40 11.04
CA VAL A 86 9.67 -10.10 12.15
C VAL A 86 8.73 -10.97 12.97
N ALA A 87 7.43 -10.83 12.78
CA ALA A 87 6.42 -11.67 13.43
C ALA A 87 5.08 -11.55 12.74
N GLN A 88 4.29 -12.60 12.79
CA GLN A 88 2.91 -12.57 12.33
C GLN A 88 2.08 -13.54 13.17
N ALA A 89 0.81 -13.26 13.24
CA ALA A 89 -0.12 -14.09 14.00
C ALA A 89 -1.05 -14.85 13.08
#